data_2350b980e7f4701c4fa248cf266a921b
#
_entry.id   2350b980e7f4701c4fa248cf266a921b
#
_cell.length_a   1.000
_cell.length_b   1.000
_cell.length_c   1.000
_cell.angle_alpha   90.00
_cell.angle_beta   90.00
_cell.angle_gamma   90.00
#
_symmetry.space_group_name_H-M   'P 1'
#
loop_
_entity.id
_entity.type
_entity.pdbx_description
1 polymer ?
#
loop_
_entity_poly.entity_id
_entity_poly.type
_entity_poly.pdbx_seq_one_letter_code
_entity_poly.pdbx_strand_id
1 'polypeptide(L)'
;MPNLPTPPAQRVVGGSQGLTSRQVAQVLSRYQGPEQFFQQPFTILDSPVLPNNINLNRPMESIEMWWLGRVTIAGANYTTVAAEAPQTIIQKVILQGTHKKFNQIIPVNMTGATIFAWPRLFQERGNAMIINGVMQNELSVPVAQVPANFGNIGTYDLAIQYMIPLAPMFGPAARRSVNYFLYQPQDWVGQSLQLQLFFGDKSSFGTPAGGTTVAFTAFGSNSGSPQVMIDTNYAILGAAANKISAGVVIRNEQSFQGGSLSSIGNSIRIAQLQKQKTTNVVLKTGTQLAGTSPSVIVFQTLDDSVLERTQIIVDNKPVKNNNLNIIAKNYAGRQFNTVIPGGYLNFPFVESQTPLTYFRGDQVSGGSNFEIDSDVLTETGFGTFVQEQVLGNPMGLG
;
A
#
# COMPACT_ATOMS: atom_id res chain seq x y z
N MET A 1 -53.90 -5.55 20.11
CA MET A 1 -52.60 -5.16 19.53
C MET A 1 -52.88 -4.55 18.17
N PRO A 2 -52.56 -3.31 17.88
CA PRO A 2 -52.79 -2.72 16.58
C PRO A 2 -51.81 -3.30 15.55
N ASN A 3 -52.35 -3.71 14.39
CA ASN A 3 -51.61 -4.23 13.26
C ASN A 3 -50.63 -3.17 12.74
N LEU A 4 -49.33 -3.46 12.75
CA LEU A 4 -48.33 -2.68 12.05
C LEU A 4 -48.58 -2.78 10.54
N PRO A 5 -48.55 -1.65 9.80
CA PRO A 5 -48.77 -1.67 8.36
C PRO A 5 -47.60 -2.42 7.68
N THR A 6 -47.98 -3.37 6.82
CA THR A 6 -47.04 -4.08 5.96
C THR A 6 -46.32 -3.07 5.03
N PRO A 7 -44.97 -3.06 4.98
CA PRO A 7 -44.26 -2.17 4.07
C PRO A 7 -44.64 -2.51 2.61
N PRO A 8 -44.80 -1.49 1.75
CA PRO A 8 -45.20 -1.70 0.36
C PRO A 8 -44.16 -2.57 -0.36
N ALA A 9 -44.65 -3.58 -1.08
CA ALA A 9 -43.83 -4.45 -1.91
C ALA A 9 -43.10 -3.60 -2.96
N GLN A 10 -41.76 -3.57 -2.89
CA GLN A 10 -40.96 -2.92 -3.90
C GLN A 10 -41.11 -3.68 -5.22
N ARG A 11 -41.61 -2.99 -6.23
CA ARG A 11 -41.78 -3.48 -7.59
C ARG A 11 -40.42 -3.81 -8.18
N VAL A 12 -40.10 -5.07 -8.33
CA VAL A 12 -38.91 -5.53 -9.04
C VAL A 12 -39.19 -5.30 -10.53
N VAL A 13 -38.56 -4.25 -11.08
CA VAL A 13 -38.53 -4.04 -12.53
C VAL A 13 -37.46 -5.00 -13.10
N GLY A 14 -37.87 -5.97 -13.89
CA GLY A 14 -36.98 -6.97 -14.50
C GLY A 14 -36.12 -6.33 -15.58
N GLY A 15 -34.87 -6.01 -15.22
CA GLY A 15 -33.74 -5.77 -16.06
C GLY A 15 -32.53 -6.36 -15.35
N SER A 16 -31.44 -6.64 -16.05
CA SER A 16 -30.18 -7.17 -15.48
C SER A 16 -29.57 -6.15 -14.51
N GLN A 17 -30.23 -5.96 -13.39
CA GLN A 17 -29.82 -5.01 -12.37
C GLN A 17 -28.73 -5.66 -11.53
N GLY A 18 -27.53 -5.07 -11.58
CA GLY A 18 -26.53 -5.30 -10.55
C GLY A 18 -27.11 -5.07 -9.15
N LEU A 19 -26.53 -5.67 -8.15
CA LEU A 19 -26.97 -5.47 -6.76
C LEU A 19 -27.05 -3.98 -6.44
N THR A 20 -28.12 -3.57 -5.78
CA THR A 20 -28.24 -2.20 -5.28
C THR A 20 -27.15 -1.92 -4.24
N SER A 21 -26.79 -0.66 -4.06
CA SER A 21 -25.81 -0.24 -3.04
C SER A 21 -26.15 -0.80 -1.64
N ARG A 22 -27.42 -0.94 -1.33
CA ARG A 22 -27.90 -1.52 -0.08
C ARG A 22 -27.65 -3.03 0.01
N GLN A 23 -27.82 -3.77 -1.09
CA GLN A 23 -27.54 -5.21 -1.15
C GLN A 23 -26.06 -5.50 -1.09
N VAL A 24 -25.24 -4.67 -1.72
CA VAL A 24 -23.77 -4.78 -1.62
C VAL A 24 -23.28 -4.43 -0.21
N ALA A 25 -23.91 -3.49 0.47
CA ALA A 25 -23.60 -3.15 1.86
C ALA A 25 -23.95 -4.28 2.85
N GLN A 26 -24.79 -5.25 2.47
CA GLN A 26 -25.18 -6.40 3.26
C GLN A 26 -24.26 -7.62 3.06
N VAL A 27 -22.96 -7.41 2.87
CA VAL A 27 -22.01 -8.53 2.94
C VAL A 27 -22.06 -9.13 4.33
N LEU A 28 -22.50 -10.37 4.39
CA LEU A 28 -22.99 -10.96 5.62
C LEU A 28 -21.89 -11.48 6.54
N SER A 29 -20.72 -11.86 5.99
CA SER A 29 -19.62 -12.36 6.79
C SER A 29 -18.29 -12.28 6.08
N ARG A 30 -17.22 -12.20 6.87
CA ARG A 30 -15.83 -12.28 6.44
C ARG A 30 -15.30 -13.65 6.81
N TYR A 31 -14.42 -14.16 5.99
CA TYR A 31 -13.78 -15.44 6.20
C TYR A 31 -12.29 -15.29 5.96
N GLN A 32 -11.50 -15.73 6.91
CA GLN A 32 -10.07 -15.86 6.78
C GLN A 32 -9.77 -17.21 6.12
N GLY A 33 -8.97 -17.19 5.07
CA GLY A 33 -8.57 -18.43 4.37
C GLY A 33 -7.60 -19.26 5.20
N PRO A 34 -7.31 -20.47 4.76
CA PRO A 34 -6.27 -21.27 5.40
C PRO A 34 -4.92 -20.57 5.27
N GLU A 35 -4.18 -20.51 6.36
CA GLU A 35 -2.84 -20.00 6.39
C GLU A 35 -1.92 -20.80 5.46
N GLN A 36 -1.18 -20.10 4.63
CA GLN A 36 -0.16 -20.72 3.78
C GLN A 36 1.21 -20.32 4.30
N PHE A 37 1.99 -21.31 4.72
CA PHE A 37 3.34 -21.06 5.17
C PHE A 37 4.31 -21.25 4.00
N PHE A 38 5.14 -20.28 3.82
CA PHE A 38 6.19 -20.27 2.83
C PHE A 38 7.54 -20.28 3.53
N GLN A 39 8.27 -21.42 3.40
CA GLN A 39 9.61 -21.56 3.93
C GLN A 39 10.62 -21.47 2.79
N GLN A 40 11.50 -20.49 2.85
CA GLN A 40 12.69 -20.49 2.01
C GLN A 40 13.93 -20.06 2.81
N PRO A 41 15.10 -20.65 2.49
CA PRO A 41 16.36 -20.07 2.95
C PRO A 41 16.47 -18.68 2.31
N PHE A 42 16.39 -17.64 3.14
CA PHE A 42 16.57 -16.26 2.68
C PHE A 42 18.06 -15.99 2.54
N THR A 43 18.62 -16.43 1.44
CA THR A 43 19.83 -15.82 0.91
C THR A 43 19.44 -14.57 0.14
N ILE A 44 20.33 -13.59 0.06
CA ILE A 44 20.17 -12.39 -0.80
C ILE A 44 19.64 -12.84 -2.15
N LEU A 45 18.45 -12.36 -2.50
CA LEU A 45 17.82 -12.76 -3.74
C LEU A 45 17.70 -11.53 -4.64
N ASP A 46 18.60 -11.46 -5.62
CA ASP A 46 18.41 -10.57 -6.80
C ASP A 46 17.21 -11.02 -7.65
N SER A 47 16.65 -12.18 -7.33
CA SER A 47 15.51 -12.77 -8.04
C SER A 47 14.28 -12.85 -7.12
N PRO A 48 13.08 -12.62 -7.65
CA PRO A 48 11.85 -12.74 -6.86
C PRO A 48 11.65 -14.17 -6.40
N VAL A 49 11.25 -14.30 -5.14
CA VAL A 49 10.68 -15.54 -4.67
C VAL A 49 9.23 -15.59 -5.12
N LEU A 50 8.86 -16.66 -5.77
CA LEU A 50 7.50 -16.92 -6.21
C LEU A 50 6.83 -17.82 -5.20
N PRO A 51 6.07 -17.27 -4.23
CA PRO A 51 5.15 -18.09 -3.47
C PRO A 51 4.19 -18.76 -4.44
N ASN A 52 3.56 -19.83 -3.98
CA ASN A 52 2.51 -20.48 -4.75
C ASN A 52 1.47 -19.47 -5.22
N ASN A 53 0.86 -19.73 -6.37
CA ASN A 53 -0.24 -18.92 -6.86
C ASN A 53 -1.32 -18.79 -5.78
N ILE A 54 -1.79 -17.57 -5.58
CA ILE A 54 -2.93 -17.31 -4.70
C ILE A 54 -4.18 -17.72 -5.44
N ASN A 55 -4.82 -18.78 -5.00
CA ASN A 55 -6.05 -19.30 -5.60
C ASN A 55 -7.26 -18.48 -5.12
N LEU A 56 -8.04 -18.00 -6.07
CA LEU A 56 -9.28 -17.27 -5.83
C LEU A 56 -10.45 -18.24 -5.79
N ASN A 57 -10.64 -18.90 -4.67
CA ASN A 57 -11.79 -19.80 -4.48
C ASN A 57 -13.06 -19.06 -4.07
N ARG A 58 -12.92 -17.84 -3.57
CA ARG A 58 -13.99 -16.96 -3.09
C ARG A 58 -13.63 -15.50 -3.39
N PRO A 59 -14.60 -14.59 -3.32
CA PRO A 59 -14.31 -13.14 -3.47
C PRO A 59 -13.31 -12.67 -2.41
N MET A 60 -12.14 -12.23 -2.83
CA MET A 60 -11.03 -11.84 -1.96
C MET A 60 -11.04 -10.34 -1.69
N GLU A 61 -10.82 -9.95 -0.44
CA GLU A 61 -10.82 -8.56 0.05
C GLU A 61 -9.40 -8.01 0.24
N SER A 62 -8.51 -8.83 0.79
CA SER A 62 -7.13 -8.45 1.08
C SER A 62 -6.22 -9.66 1.16
N ILE A 63 -4.94 -9.39 1.03
CA ILE A 63 -3.86 -10.34 1.30
C ILE A 63 -3.10 -9.81 2.51
N GLU A 64 -2.85 -10.67 3.46
CA GLU A 64 -2.07 -10.38 4.64
C GLU A 64 -0.83 -11.28 4.64
N MET A 65 0.34 -10.67 4.80
CA MET A 65 1.61 -11.39 4.88
C MET A 65 2.26 -11.08 6.21
N TRP A 66 2.82 -12.10 6.84
CA TRP A 66 3.66 -11.97 8.02
C TRP A 66 5.04 -12.51 7.73
N TRP A 67 6.04 -11.64 7.81
CA TRP A 67 7.41 -12.10 7.88
C TRP A 67 7.78 -12.47 9.31
N LEU A 68 8.20 -13.72 9.52
CA LEU A 68 8.52 -14.29 10.84
C LEU A 68 9.94 -14.77 10.81
N GLY A 69 10.82 -14.15 11.57
CA GLY A 69 12.22 -14.56 11.63
C GLY A 69 13.00 -13.91 12.75
N ARG A 70 14.21 -14.40 12.92
CA ARG A 70 15.20 -13.84 13.84
C ARG A 70 16.32 -13.20 13.05
N VAL A 71 16.65 -11.97 13.38
CA VAL A 71 17.79 -11.22 12.84
C VAL A 71 18.84 -11.14 13.94
N THR A 72 20.03 -11.64 13.68
CA THR A 72 21.17 -11.52 14.59
C THR A 72 22.22 -10.64 13.96
N ILE A 73 22.53 -9.52 14.61
CA ILE A 73 23.56 -8.56 14.23
C ILE A 73 24.75 -8.79 15.14
N ALA A 74 25.94 -9.08 14.56
CA ALA A 74 27.14 -9.36 15.30
C ALA A 74 28.35 -8.65 14.68
N GLY A 75 29.46 -8.60 15.40
CA GLY A 75 30.72 -7.97 15.02
C GLY A 75 30.73 -6.48 15.26
N ALA A 76 29.90 -5.71 14.55
CA ALA A 76 29.78 -4.26 14.76
C ALA A 76 28.33 -3.79 14.56
N ASN A 77 28.00 -2.63 15.12
CA ASN A 77 26.71 -1.96 14.90
C ASN A 77 26.61 -1.43 13.47
N TYR A 78 25.39 -1.12 13.04
CA TYR A 78 25.21 -0.29 11.85
C TYR A 78 25.72 1.14 12.11
N THR A 79 26.41 1.71 11.13
CA THR A 79 26.83 3.13 11.15
C THR A 79 25.61 4.03 10.98
N THR A 80 24.70 3.62 10.10
CA THR A 80 23.43 4.32 9.86
C THR A 80 22.34 3.28 9.67
N VAL A 81 21.23 3.43 10.35
CA VAL A 81 20.06 2.57 10.20
C VAL A 81 19.06 3.25 9.27
N ALA A 82 18.49 2.50 8.33
CA ALA A 82 17.47 3.02 7.42
C ALA A 82 16.21 3.45 8.18
N ALA A 83 15.59 4.54 7.73
CA ALA A 83 14.41 5.10 8.39
C ALA A 83 13.20 4.15 8.46
N GLU A 84 13.15 3.19 7.54
CA GLU A 84 12.06 2.22 7.43
C GLU A 84 12.52 0.78 7.79
N ALA A 85 13.66 0.64 8.48
CA ALA A 85 14.09 -0.67 8.98
C ALA A 85 13.31 -1.04 10.26
N PRO A 86 12.99 -2.33 10.50
CA PRO A 86 13.32 -3.51 9.68
C PRO A 86 12.30 -3.84 8.59
N GLN A 87 11.29 -3.00 8.32
CA GLN A 87 10.22 -3.28 7.34
C GLN A 87 10.76 -3.46 5.92
N THR A 88 11.98 -2.98 5.67
CA THR A 88 12.70 -3.14 4.40
C THR A 88 13.18 -4.57 4.14
N ILE A 89 12.96 -5.51 5.06
CA ILE A 89 13.27 -6.93 4.85
C ILE A 89 12.51 -7.52 3.65
N ILE A 90 11.28 -7.06 3.41
CA ILE A 90 10.61 -7.23 2.14
C ILE A 90 10.84 -5.97 1.33
N GLN A 91 11.77 -6.03 0.37
CA GLN A 91 12.11 -4.86 -0.43
C GLN A 91 11.00 -4.47 -1.38
N LYS A 92 10.38 -5.46 -2.03
CA LYS A 92 9.37 -5.21 -3.05
C LYS A 92 8.35 -6.34 -3.09
N VAL A 93 7.12 -5.97 -3.38
CA VAL A 93 6.01 -6.89 -3.58
C VAL A 93 5.36 -6.58 -4.92
N ILE A 94 5.19 -7.61 -5.74
CA ILE A 94 4.44 -7.53 -7.00
C ILE A 94 3.30 -8.53 -6.93
N LEU A 95 2.08 -8.06 -7.09
CA LEU A 95 0.89 -8.88 -7.30
C LEU A 95 0.45 -8.71 -8.74
N GLN A 96 0.34 -9.80 -9.48
CA GLN A 96 -0.05 -9.76 -10.89
C GLN A 96 -1.05 -10.86 -11.23
N GLY A 97 -1.79 -10.65 -12.31
CA GLY A 97 -2.74 -11.64 -12.82
C GLY A 97 -3.33 -11.23 -14.15
N THR A 98 -4.04 -12.15 -14.78
CA THR A 98 -4.77 -11.88 -16.03
C THR A 98 -6.25 -11.72 -15.73
N HIS A 99 -6.73 -10.51 -15.86
CA HIS A 99 -8.15 -10.20 -15.69
C HIS A 99 -8.87 -10.34 -17.03
N LYS A 100 -10.02 -11.01 -17.06
CA LYS A 100 -10.74 -11.28 -18.31
C LYS A 100 -11.13 -10.02 -19.12
N LYS A 101 -11.37 -8.91 -18.42
CA LYS A 101 -11.75 -7.63 -19.06
C LYS A 101 -10.55 -6.72 -19.35
N PHE A 102 -9.52 -6.74 -18.51
CA PHE A 102 -8.42 -5.78 -18.56
C PHE A 102 -7.09 -6.39 -19.02
N ASN A 103 -7.08 -7.68 -19.39
CA ASN A 103 -5.89 -8.45 -19.74
C ASN A 103 -4.91 -8.58 -18.56
N GLN A 104 -3.62 -8.64 -18.85
CA GLN A 104 -2.60 -8.72 -17.82
C GLN A 104 -2.51 -7.38 -17.06
N ILE A 105 -2.67 -7.45 -15.75
CA ILE A 105 -2.58 -6.29 -14.86
C ILE A 105 -1.69 -6.60 -13.66
N ILE A 106 -1.11 -5.56 -13.12
CA ILE A 106 -0.29 -5.59 -11.90
C ILE A 106 -1.00 -4.72 -10.85
N PRO A 107 -1.89 -5.31 -10.03
CA PRO A 107 -2.60 -4.55 -9.02
C PRO A 107 -1.70 -3.91 -7.98
N VAL A 108 -0.57 -4.54 -7.66
CA VAL A 108 0.38 -4.03 -6.67
C VAL A 108 1.80 -4.19 -7.19
N ASN A 109 2.55 -3.10 -7.16
CA ASN A 109 3.97 -3.04 -7.40
C ASN A 109 4.56 -1.96 -6.48
N MET A 110 4.88 -2.35 -5.25
CA MET A 110 5.26 -1.42 -4.19
C MET A 110 6.41 -1.97 -3.36
N THR A 111 7.16 -1.09 -2.73
CA THR A 111 8.14 -1.50 -1.71
C THR A 111 7.42 -2.03 -0.46
N GLY A 112 8.04 -2.99 0.23
CA GLY A 112 7.48 -3.53 1.47
C GLY A 112 7.28 -2.45 2.53
N ALA A 113 8.22 -1.51 2.64
CA ALA A 113 8.11 -0.37 3.56
C ALA A 113 6.88 0.49 3.25
N THR A 114 6.60 0.78 1.98
CA THR A 114 5.41 1.52 1.59
C THR A 114 4.12 0.72 1.84
N ILE A 115 4.12 -0.60 1.59
CA ILE A 115 2.99 -1.46 1.96
C ILE A 115 2.76 -1.46 3.47
N PHE A 116 3.85 -1.53 4.25
CA PHE A 116 3.75 -1.47 5.71
C PHE A 116 3.13 -0.16 6.19
N ALA A 117 3.53 0.97 5.60
CA ALA A 117 3.00 2.29 5.94
C ALA A 117 1.57 2.52 5.43
N TRP A 118 1.17 1.86 4.33
CA TRP A 118 -0.04 2.18 3.58
C TRP A 118 -1.32 2.26 4.41
N PRO A 119 -1.67 1.27 5.26
CA PRO A 119 -2.87 1.38 6.07
C PRO A 119 -2.85 2.57 7.03
N ARG A 120 -1.66 2.92 7.56
CA ARG A 120 -1.52 4.02 8.51
C ARG A 120 -1.82 5.39 7.89
N LEU A 121 -1.61 5.53 6.58
CA LEU A 121 -1.88 6.77 5.85
C LEU A 121 -3.39 7.08 5.75
N PHE A 122 -4.25 6.09 5.94
CA PHE A 122 -5.69 6.19 5.70
C PHE A 122 -6.56 5.78 6.89
N GLN A 123 -5.96 5.24 7.94
CA GLN A 123 -6.69 4.78 9.11
C GLN A 123 -5.83 4.86 10.37
N GLU A 124 -6.48 4.85 11.51
CA GLU A 124 -5.81 4.96 12.80
C GLU A 124 -4.86 3.79 13.09
N ARG A 125 -5.20 2.59 12.62
CA ARG A 125 -4.37 1.39 12.79
C ARG A 125 -3.55 1.11 11.54
N GLY A 126 -2.24 0.96 11.71
CA GLY A 126 -1.32 0.47 10.69
C GLY A 126 -1.12 -1.04 10.74
N ASN A 127 -0.15 -1.52 9.98
CA ASN A 127 0.36 -2.87 10.08
C ASN A 127 1.09 -3.08 11.41
N ALA A 128 1.06 -4.29 11.94
CA ALA A 128 1.71 -4.64 13.19
C ALA A 128 3.20 -4.96 12.95
N MET A 129 4.03 -4.58 13.92
CA MET A 129 5.42 -4.99 14.02
C MET A 129 5.71 -5.38 15.45
N ILE A 130 6.20 -6.58 15.65
CA ILE A 130 6.56 -7.12 16.96
C ILE A 130 8.05 -7.40 16.95
N ILE A 131 8.76 -6.86 17.95
CA ILE A 131 10.19 -7.10 18.15
C ILE A 131 10.39 -7.67 19.55
N ASN A 132 10.98 -8.84 19.65
CA ASN A 132 11.23 -9.53 20.92
C ASN A 132 9.96 -9.63 21.80
N GLY A 133 8.80 -9.90 21.18
CA GLY A 133 7.52 -10.01 21.85
C GLY A 133 6.83 -8.68 22.18
N VAL A 134 7.45 -7.54 21.87
CA VAL A 134 6.88 -6.21 22.12
C VAL A 134 6.33 -5.62 20.82
N MET A 135 5.06 -5.24 20.82
CA MET A 135 4.45 -4.54 19.68
C MET A 135 5.01 -3.13 19.56
N GLN A 136 5.53 -2.81 18.35
CA GLN A 136 6.14 -1.52 18.05
C GLN A 136 5.18 -0.55 17.34
N ASN A 137 4.08 -1.05 16.84
CA ASN A 137 3.11 -0.25 16.08
C ASN A 137 1.91 0.13 16.98
N GLU A 138 2.17 0.83 18.06
CA GLU A 138 1.13 1.48 18.83
C GLU A 138 0.59 2.72 18.08
N LEU A 139 -0.63 3.12 18.37
CA LEU A 139 -1.31 4.25 17.72
C LEU A 139 -0.52 5.56 17.76
N SER A 140 0.30 5.73 18.80
CA SER A 140 1.11 6.93 19.03
C SER A 140 2.47 6.95 18.35
N VAL A 141 2.94 5.81 17.84
CA VAL A 141 4.29 5.70 17.24
C VAL A 141 4.21 5.93 15.74
N PRO A 142 4.92 6.92 15.20
CA PRO A 142 5.03 7.12 13.76
C PRO A 142 5.57 5.87 13.07
N VAL A 143 4.97 5.48 11.95
CA VAL A 143 5.32 4.26 11.19
C VAL A 143 6.77 4.29 10.68
N ALA A 144 7.33 5.47 10.51
CA ALA A 144 8.68 5.68 10.02
C ALA A 144 9.76 5.68 11.12
N GLN A 145 9.39 5.37 12.37
CA GLN A 145 10.40 5.27 13.43
C GLN A 145 11.05 3.88 13.42
N VAL A 146 12.36 3.90 13.31
CA VAL A 146 13.17 2.71 13.57
C VAL A 146 13.01 2.35 15.03
N PRO A 147 12.71 1.09 15.37
CA PRO A 147 12.61 0.67 16.74
C PRO A 147 13.88 0.98 17.51
N ALA A 148 13.73 1.44 18.73
CA ALA A 148 14.88 1.74 19.58
C ALA A 148 15.85 0.56 19.64
N ASN A 149 17.12 0.83 19.37
CA ASN A 149 18.22 -0.15 19.36
C ASN A 149 18.28 -1.12 18.17
N PHE A 150 17.34 -1.13 17.22
CA PHE A 150 17.52 -1.91 16.01
C PHE A 150 18.75 -1.39 15.23
N GLY A 151 19.59 -2.30 14.74
CA GLY A 151 20.88 -1.95 14.11
C GLY A 151 22.08 -2.05 15.04
N ASN A 152 21.89 -2.15 16.33
CA ASN A 152 22.96 -2.49 17.29
C ASN A 152 23.24 -4.01 17.31
N ILE A 153 24.42 -4.39 17.79
CA ILE A 153 24.74 -5.79 18.06
C ILE A 153 23.67 -6.39 18.97
N GLY A 154 23.06 -7.48 18.52
CA GLY A 154 21.98 -8.12 19.26
C GLY A 154 21.19 -9.11 18.42
N THR A 155 20.22 -9.72 19.06
CA THR A 155 19.29 -10.67 18.45
C THR A 155 17.87 -10.11 18.54
N TYR A 156 17.19 -10.09 17.40
CA TYR A 156 15.87 -9.52 17.24
C TYR A 156 14.91 -10.54 16.67
N ASP A 157 13.95 -10.99 17.46
CA ASP A 157 12.82 -11.79 16.96
C ASP A 157 11.78 -10.84 16.36
N LEU A 158 11.59 -10.94 15.07
CA LEU A 158 10.74 -10.02 14.31
C LEU A 158 9.50 -10.74 13.75
N ALA A 159 8.33 -10.18 14.01
CA ALA A 159 7.11 -10.49 13.28
C ALA A 159 6.56 -9.21 12.66
N ILE A 160 6.56 -9.12 11.33
CA ILE A 160 6.21 -7.91 10.60
C ILE A 160 5.05 -8.21 9.66
N GLN A 161 3.95 -7.48 9.85
CA GLN A 161 2.73 -7.59 9.03
C GLN A 161 2.81 -6.67 7.80
N TYR A 162 2.38 -7.18 6.66
CA TYR A 162 2.21 -6.43 5.42
C TYR A 162 0.83 -6.73 4.85
N MET A 163 -0.12 -5.82 5.07
CA MET A 163 -1.47 -5.97 4.57
C MET A 163 -1.63 -5.25 3.23
N ILE A 164 -2.12 -5.97 2.23
CA ILE A 164 -2.45 -5.46 0.90
C ILE A 164 -3.98 -5.42 0.78
N PRO A 165 -4.62 -4.26 1.03
CA PRO A 165 -6.05 -4.12 0.76
C PRO A 165 -6.28 -4.06 -0.75
N LEU A 166 -7.26 -4.80 -1.26
CA LEU A 166 -7.58 -4.80 -2.69
C LEU A 166 -8.57 -3.69 -3.07
N ALA A 167 -9.19 -3.07 -2.09
CA ALA A 167 -10.02 -1.88 -2.26
C ALA A 167 -9.20 -0.58 -2.10
N PRO A 168 -9.66 0.55 -2.66
CA PRO A 168 -9.12 1.85 -2.30
C PRO A 168 -9.28 2.08 -0.81
N MET A 169 -8.28 2.73 -0.21
CA MET A 169 -8.36 3.10 1.19
C MET A 169 -9.23 4.34 1.32
N PHE A 170 -10.39 4.15 1.90
CA PHE A 170 -11.30 5.21 2.30
C PHE A 170 -11.23 5.36 3.82
N GLY A 171 -11.48 6.55 4.31
CA GLY A 171 -11.57 6.76 5.76
C GLY A 171 -12.60 5.86 6.45
N PRO A 172 -12.68 5.89 7.78
CA PRO A 172 -13.48 4.94 8.59
C PRO A 172 -14.95 4.81 8.19
N ALA A 173 -15.54 5.88 7.66
CA ALA A 173 -16.94 5.89 7.21
C ALA A 173 -17.18 5.07 5.92
N ALA A 174 -16.15 4.80 5.16
CA ALA A 174 -16.28 4.22 3.82
C ALA A 174 -16.01 2.71 3.76
N ARG A 175 -15.91 2.00 4.89
CA ARG A 175 -15.75 0.53 4.93
C ARG A 175 -16.79 -0.23 4.12
N ARG A 176 -17.94 0.39 3.84
CA ARG A 176 -19.02 -0.22 3.03
C ARG A 176 -18.68 -0.33 1.54
N SER A 177 -17.75 0.49 1.05
CA SER A 177 -17.36 0.50 -0.37
C SER A 177 -16.40 -0.62 -0.75
N VAL A 178 -15.76 -1.27 0.22
CA VAL A 178 -14.84 -2.41 0.00
C VAL A 178 -15.47 -3.48 -0.88
N ASN A 179 -16.79 -3.72 -0.74
CA ASN A 179 -17.51 -4.75 -1.49
C ASN A 179 -17.51 -4.52 -3.01
N TYR A 180 -17.29 -3.30 -3.49
CA TYR A 180 -17.20 -2.99 -4.92
C TYR A 180 -15.84 -3.34 -5.54
N PHE A 181 -14.87 -3.72 -4.72
CA PHE A 181 -13.50 -4.00 -5.14
C PHE A 181 -13.05 -5.42 -4.77
N LEU A 182 -13.98 -6.30 -4.42
CA LEU A 182 -13.66 -7.70 -4.16
C LEU A 182 -13.16 -8.37 -5.44
N TYR A 183 -12.05 -9.08 -5.35
CA TYR A 183 -11.56 -9.87 -6.48
C TYR A 183 -12.39 -11.13 -6.63
N GLN A 184 -13.25 -11.13 -7.63
CA GLN A 184 -14.15 -12.23 -7.91
C GLN A 184 -13.42 -13.34 -8.69
N PRO A 185 -13.52 -14.63 -8.29
CA PRO A 185 -12.83 -15.71 -8.99
C PRO A 185 -13.11 -15.76 -10.50
N GLN A 186 -14.37 -15.49 -10.88
CA GLN A 186 -14.78 -15.53 -12.29
C GLN A 186 -14.18 -14.44 -13.17
N ASP A 187 -13.64 -13.36 -12.57
CA ASP A 187 -13.08 -12.24 -13.33
C ASP A 187 -11.62 -12.49 -13.72
N TRP A 188 -10.96 -13.48 -13.11
CA TRP A 188 -9.56 -13.79 -13.31
C TRP A 188 -9.36 -15.08 -14.10
N VAL A 189 -8.41 -15.07 -15.04
CA VAL A 189 -8.03 -16.26 -15.80
C VAL A 189 -7.33 -17.25 -14.88
N GLY A 190 -7.74 -18.52 -14.94
CA GLY A 190 -7.21 -19.55 -14.04
C GLY A 190 -7.62 -19.39 -12.57
N GLN A 191 -8.45 -18.41 -12.24
CA GLN A 191 -8.87 -18.10 -10.87
C GLN A 191 -7.69 -17.98 -9.90
N SER A 192 -6.62 -17.35 -10.35
CA SER A 192 -5.38 -17.22 -9.55
C SER A 192 -4.67 -15.89 -9.80
N LEU A 193 -3.91 -15.48 -8.80
CA LEU A 193 -2.98 -14.36 -8.84
C LEU A 193 -1.58 -14.88 -8.52
N GLN A 194 -0.58 -14.27 -9.11
CA GLN A 194 0.82 -14.53 -8.79
C GLN A 194 1.33 -13.42 -7.87
N LEU A 195 1.82 -13.82 -6.71
CA LEU A 195 2.52 -12.95 -5.77
C LEU A 195 4.03 -13.17 -5.94
N GLN A 196 4.78 -12.09 -6.03
CA GLN A 196 6.24 -12.11 -6.11
C GLN A 196 6.79 -11.28 -4.94
N LEU A 197 7.72 -11.85 -4.19
CA LEU A 197 8.37 -11.21 -3.06
C LEU A 197 9.86 -11.07 -3.34
N PHE A 198 10.38 -9.87 -3.15
CA PHE A 198 11.81 -9.57 -3.19
C PHE A 198 12.28 -9.30 -1.78
N PHE A 199 13.26 -10.04 -1.31
CA PHE A 199 13.78 -9.89 0.03
C PHE A 199 15.04 -9.03 0.05
N GLY A 200 15.19 -8.27 1.12
CA GLY A 200 16.38 -7.49 1.38
C GLY A 200 17.49 -8.33 2.04
N ASP A 201 18.68 -7.81 1.95
CA ASP A 201 19.85 -8.28 2.67
C ASP A 201 20.19 -7.33 3.84
N LYS A 202 21.39 -7.49 4.38
CA LYS A 202 21.90 -6.60 5.44
C LYS A 202 21.92 -5.12 5.05
N SER A 203 22.14 -4.80 3.76
CA SER A 203 22.16 -3.40 3.28
C SER A 203 20.80 -2.74 3.28
N SER A 204 19.71 -3.51 3.31
CA SER A 204 18.34 -3.01 3.41
C SER A 204 18.05 -2.36 4.77
N PHE A 205 18.80 -2.73 5.80
CA PHE A 205 18.61 -2.17 7.14
C PHE A 205 19.42 -0.89 7.39
N GLY A 206 20.36 -0.57 6.52
CA GLY A 206 21.23 0.58 6.69
C GLY A 206 22.64 0.34 6.17
N THR A 207 23.55 1.22 6.54
CA THR A 207 24.97 1.09 6.24
C THR A 207 25.64 0.30 7.35
N PRO A 208 26.04 -0.97 7.11
CA PRO A 208 26.77 -1.73 8.12
C PRO A 208 28.19 -1.18 8.30
N ALA A 209 28.67 -1.13 9.54
CA ALA A 209 30.09 -0.83 9.81
C ALA A 209 30.98 -2.00 9.33
N GLY A 210 32.26 -1.74 9.19
CA GLY A 210 33.23 -2.80 8.88
C GLY A 210 33.18 -3.93 9.92
N GLY A 211 33.04 -5.16 9.45
CA GLY A 211 32.92 -6.32 10.34
C GLY A 211 31.50 -6.68 10.77
N THR A 212 30.48 -5.88 10.42
CA THR A 212 29.08 -6.24 10.71
C THR A 212 28.67 -7.49 9.94
N THR A 213 28.18 -8.48 10.66
CA THR A 213 27.57 -9.69 10.11
C THR A 213 26.08 -9.72 10.48
N VAL A 214 25.25 -10.20 9.56
CA VAL A 214 23.81 -10.37 9.82
C VAL A 214 23.40 -11.77 9.42
N ALA A 215 22.77 -12.48 10.35
CA ALA A 215 22.20 -13.79 10.11
C ALA A 215 20.69 -13.76 10.23
N PHE A 216 20.02 -14.52 9.36
CA PHE A 216 18.57 -14.70 9.36
C PHE A 216 18.24 -16.13 9.68
N THR A 217 17.50 -16.36 10.76
CA THR A 217 17.10 -17.70 11.21
C THR A 217 15.60 -17.73 11.54
N ALA A 218 15.08 -18.90 11.88
CA ALA A 218 13.68 -19.03 12.24
C ALA A 218 13.33 -18.20 13.49
N PHE A 219 12.11 -17.70 13.53
CA PHE A 219 11.60 -16.93 14.68
C PHE A 219 11.78 -17.71 15.99
N GLY A 220 12.33 -17.08 17.00
CA GLY A 220 12.59 -17.69 18.30
C GLY A 220 13.70 -18.73 18.33
N SER A 221 14.47 -18.93 17.23
CA SER A 221 15.48 -19.97 17.12
C SER A 221 16.77 -19.45 16.48
N ASN A 222 17.90 -20.05 16.81
CA ASN A 222 19.19 -19.79 16.18
C ASN A 222 19.46 -20.72 14.97
N SER A 223 18.49 -21.54 14.59
CA SER A 223 18.58 -22.48 13.48
C SER A 223 17.31 -22.46 12.63
N GLY A 224 17.41 -23.00 11.43
CA GLY A 224 16.29 -22.94 10.47
C GLY A 224 16.22 -21.62 9.72
N SER A 225 15.24 -21.47 8.89
CA SER A 225 15.04 -20.28 8.03
C SER A 225 13.84 -19.48 8.49
N PRO A 226 13.83 -18.16 8.26
CA PRO A 226 12.65 -17.34 8.41
C PRO A 226 11.48 -17.88 7.57
N GLN A 227 10.28 -17.46 7.90
CA GLN A 227 9.05 -17.86 7.21
C GLN A 227 8.26 -16.64 6.79
N VAL A 228 7.55 -16.74 5.68
CA VAL A 228 6.47 -15.83 5.33
C VAL A 228 5.16 -16.61 5.43
N MET A 229 4.28 -16.17 6.30
CA MET A 229 2.91 -16.63 6.36
C MET A 229 2.08 -15.73 5.45
N ILE A 230 1.29 -16.33 4.57
CA ILE A 230 0.38 -15.61 3.68
C ILE A 230 -1.03 -16.03 4.02
N ASP A 231 -1.85 -15.04 4.31
CA ASP A 231 -3.24 -15.20 4.63
C ASP A 231 -4.11 -14.39 3.67
N THR A 232 -5.27 -14.91 3.33
CA THR A 232 -6.18 -14.28 2.40
C THR A 232 -7.53 -14.08 3.06
N ASN A 233 -7.98 -12.84 3.06
CA ASN A 233 -9.28 -12.49 3.62
C ASN A 233 -10.34 -12.50 2.53
N TYR A 234 -11.38 -13.29 2.74
CA TYR A 234 -12.48 -13.48 1.80
C TYR A 234 -13.80 -12.92 2.34
N ALA A 235 -14.66 -12.52 1.42
CA ALA A 235 -16.04 -12.19 1.72
C ALA A 235 -16.94 -13.36 1.39
N ILE A 236 -17.87 -13.71 2.29
CA ILE A 236 -18.95 -14.64 2.02
C ILE A 236 -20.12 -13.82 1.48
N LEU A 237 -20.37 -13.97 0.21
CA LEU A 237 -21.46 -13.29 -0.48
C LEU A 237 -22.59 -14.29 -0.75
N GLY A 238 -23.83 -13.85 -0.59
CA GLY A 238 -25.01 -14.62 -1.02
C GLY A 238 -25.02 -14.83 -2.55
N ALA A 239 -25.85 -15.75 -3.05
CA ALA A 239 -25.92 -16.13 -4.47
C ALA A 239 -26.09 -14.95 -5.46
N ALA A 240 -26.64 -13.83 -5.02
CA ALA A 240 -26.79 -12.61 -5.82
C ALA A 240 -25.47 -11.86 -6.07
N ALA A 241 -24.44 -12.10 -5.31
CA ALA A 241 -23.19 -11.36 -5.37
C ALA A 241 -22.27 -11.74 -6.55
N ASN A 242 -22.52 -12.88 -7.19
CA ASN A 242 -21.79 -13.28 -8.40
C ASN A 242 -22.03 -12.35 -9.61
N LYS A 243 -22.90 -11.34 -9.45
CA LYS A 243 -23.22 -10.36 -10.49
C LYS A 243 -22.57 -8.99 -10.29
N ILE A 244 -21.78 -8.82 -9.23
CA ILE A 244 -21.11 -7.55 -8.99
C ILE A 244 -19.91 -7.44 -9.94
N SER A 245 -19.96 -6.47 -10.85
CA SER A 245 -18.76 -6.05 -11.59
C SER A 245 -17.88 -5.26 -10.63
N ALA A 246 -16.80 -5.88 -10.17
CA ALA A 246 -15.86 -5.22 -9.28
C ALA A 246 -14.86 -4.37 -10.07
N GLY A 247 -14.52 -3.20 -9.53
CA GLY A 247 -13.36 -2.44 -9.97
C GLY A 247 -12.08 -3.12 -9.48
N VAL A 248 -10.98 -2.87 -10.19
CA VAL A 248 -9.65 -3.30 -9.76
C VAL A 248 -8.82 -2.08 -9.42
N VAL A 249 -8.22 -2.10 -8.23
CA VAL A 249 -7.31 -1.05 -7.78
C VAL A 249 -5.90 -1.40 -8.21
N ILE A 250 -5.20 -0.41 -8.77
CA ILE A 250 -3.79 -0.52 -9.13
C ILE A 250 -3.00 0.46 -8.28
N ARG A 251 -1.91 -0.02 -7.68
CA ARG A 251 -0.92 0.77 -6.94
C ARG A 251 0.46 0.44 -7.48
N ASN A 252 1.07 1.41 -8.11
CA ASN A 252 2.42 1.29 -8.64
C ASN A 252 3.28 2.40 -8.03
N GLU A 253 4.27 2.01 -7.24
CA GLU A 253 5.25 2.93 -6.67
C GLU A 253 6.31 3.25 -7.71
N GLN A 254 6.52 4.52 -7.96
CA GLN A 254 7.46 5.06 -8.93
C GLN A 254 8.35 6.11 -8.27
N SER A 255 9.59 6.20 -8.74
CA SER A 255 10.50 7.27 -8.34
C SER A 255 10.06 8.59 -8.97
N PHE A 256 10.42 9.71 -8.33
CA PHE A 256 10.32 11.01 -8.95
C PHE A 256 11.16 11.06 -10.23
N GLN A 257 10.81 11.98 -11.13
CA GLN A 257 11.51 12.16 -12.39
C GLN A 257 12.99 12.47 -12.13
N GLY A 258 13.88 11.63 -12.67
CA GLY A 258 15.33 11.74 -12.43
C GLY A 258 15.82 11.07 -11.15
N GLY A 259 14.95 10.48 -10.34
CA GLY A 259 15.29 9.78 -9.09
C GLY A 259 15.63 10.73 -7.95
N SER A 260 16.72 11.50 -8.04
CA SER A 260 17.04 12.60 -7.12
C SER A 260 16.50 13.92 -7.65
N LEU A 261 16.11 14.78 -6.74
CA LEU A 261 15.76 16.17 -7.04
C LEU A 261 17.07 16.93 -7.28
N SER A 262 17.34 17.26 -8.53
CA SER A 262 18.64 17.82 -8.97
C SER A 262 18.71 19.34 -8.87
N SER A 263 17.60 20.01 -8.55
CA SER A 263 17.56 21.48 -8.44
C SER A 263 16.57 21.92 -7.37
N ILE A 264 16.93 23.00 -6.68
CA ILE A 264 16.03 23.77 -5.82
C ILE A 264 15.25 24.74 -6.71
N GLY A 265 13.97 24.89 -6.47
CA GLY A 265 13.16 25.85 -7.20
C GLY A 265 11.66 25.72 -6.95
N ASN A 266 10.92 26.67 -7.48
CA ASN A 266 9.49 26.79 -7.30
C ASN A 266 8.75 26.15 -8.47
N SER A 267 7.71 25.38 -8.14
CA SER A 267 6.81 24.74 -9.12
C SER A 267 7.55 23.90 -10.17
N ILE A 268 8.44 23.02 -9.70
CA ILE A 268 9.16 22.07 -10.53
C ILE A 268 8.30 20.81 -10.67
N ARG A 269 8.17 20.32 -11.92
CA ARG A 269 7.52 19.03 -12.17
C ARG A 269 8.40 17.89 -11.66
N ILE A 270 7.88 17.15 -10.67
CA ILE A 270 8.57 16.02 -10.06
C ILE A 270 8.05 14.66 -10.55
N ALA A 271 6.83 14.59 -11.06
CA ALA A 271 6.27 13.34 -11.56
C ALA A 271 5.16 13.56 -12.61
N GLN A 272 5.03 12.59 -13.51
CA GLN A 272 3.92 12.48 -14.45
C GLN A 272 2.93 11.44 -13.93
N LEU A 273 1.66 11.79 -13.84
CA LEU A 273 0.59 10.89 -13.45
C LEU A 273 -0.06 10.20 -14.65
N GLN A 274 -0.53 8.99 -14.43
CA GLN A 274 -1.30 8.25 -15.43
C GLN A 274 -2.71 8.83 -15.56
N LYS A 275 -3.20 8.97 -16.81
CA LYS A 275 -4.55 9.46 -17.10
C LYS A 275 -5.60 8.38 -16.84
N GLN A 276 -5.77 8.05 -15.56
CA GLN A 276 -6.71 7.04 -15.07
C GLN A 276 -7.56 7.60 -13.93
N LYS A 277 -8.66 6.92 -13.61
CA LYS A 277 -9.45 7.23 -12.40
C LYS A 277 -8.56 7.11 -11.19
N THR A 278 -8.35 8.20 -10.46
CA THR A 278 -7.41 8.28 -9.35
C THR A 278 -8.16 8.53 -8.04
N THR A 279 -7.93 7.70 -7.05
CA THR A 279 -8.51 7.84 -5.71
C THR A 279 -7.58 8.54 -4.76
N ASN A 280 -6.29 8.22 -4.82
CA ASN A 280 -5.28 8.80 -3.96
C ASN A 280 -3.95 8.97 -4.71
N VAL A 281 -3.19 9.97 -4.32
CA VAL A 281 -1.78 10.11 -4.67
C VAL A 281 -1.00 10.26 -3.38
N VAL A 282 -0.07 9.36 -3.12
CA VAL A 282 0.78 9.38 -1.94
C VAL A 282 2.22 9.62 -2.37
N LEU A 283 2.87 10.59 -1.76
CA LEU A 283 4.29 10.85 -1.93
C LEU A 283 5.05 10.38 -0.71
N LYS A 284 6.28 9.94 -0.93
CA LYS A 284 7.25 9.62 0.11
C LYS A 284 8.56 10.31 -0.21
N THR A 285 9.11 11.08 0.72
CA THR A 285 10.30 11.92 0.55
C THR A 285 11.30 11.72 1.66
N GLY A 286 12.56 11.92 1.33
CA GLY A 286 13.66 11.79 2.29
C GLY A 286 15.02 11.81 1.62
N THR A 287 16.02 11.29 2.28
CA THR A 287 17.36 11.07 1.72
C THR A 287 17.57 9.60 1.42
N GLN A 288 18.14 9.28 0.27
CA GLN A 288 18.41 7.90 -0.11
C GLN A 288 19.59 7.34 0.70
N LEU A 289 19.46 6.07 1.11
CA LEU A 289 20.58 5.33 1.68
C LEU A 289 21.59 4.99 0.59
N ALA A 290 22.84 5.39 0.80
CA ALA A 290 23.93 5.12 -0.15
C ALA A 290 24.18 3.61 -0.29
N GLY A 291 24.50 3.17 -1.52
CA GLY A 291 24.89 1.77 -1.79
C GLY A 291 23.72 0.79 -1.94
N THR A 292 22.46 1.27 -1.94
CA THR A 292 21.31 0.41 -2.25
C THR A 292 21.12 0.26 -3.74
N SER A 293 20.49 -0.86 -4.15
CA SER A 293 20.19 -1.13 -5.55
C SER A 293 19.34 -0.01 -6.16
N PRO A 294 19.62 0.42 -7.40
CA PRO A 294 18.81 1.44 -8.08
C PRO A 294 17.37 0.99 -8.36
N SER A 295 17.09 -0.30 -8.27
CA SER A 295 15.76 -0.85 -8.49
C SER A 295 14.83 -0.72 -7.28
N VAL A 296 15.38 -0.47 -6.09
CA VAL A 296 14.62 -0.28 -4.84
C VAL A 296 15.24 0.85 -4.04
N ILE A 297 14.48 1.92 -3.85
CA ILE A 297 14.92 3.05 -3.04
C ILE A 297 14.70 2.71 -1.56
N VAL A 298 15.80 2.68 -0.81
CA VAL A 298 15.77 2.62 0.66
C VAL A 298 16.12 4.01 1.19
N PHE A 299 15.29 4.52 2.09
CA PHE A 299 15.49 5.84 2.67
C PHE A 299 16.38 5.76 3.91
N GLN A 300 17.42 6.59 3.94
CA GLN A 300 18.21 6.82 5.15
C GLN A 300 17.40 7.61 6.17
N THR A 301 16.73 8.67 5.70
CA THR A 301 15.81 9.47 6.50
C THR A 301 14.54 9.71 5.72
N LEU A 302 13.41 9.79 6.41
CA LEU A 302 12.17 10.33 5.87
C LEU A 302 12.04 11.78 6.33
N ASP A 303 11.80 12.69 5.40
CA ASP A 303 11.90 14.13 5.66
C ASP A 303 10.80 14.91 4.93
N ASP A 304 10.02 15.67 5.70
CA ASP A 304 8.98 16.56 5.20
C ASP A 304 9.56 17.85 4.58
N SER A 305 10.82 18.18 4.87
CA SER A 305 11.46 19.42 4.40
C SER A 305 12.02 19.34 2.98
N VAL A 306 11.93 18.17 2.33
CA VAL A 306 12.39 18.02 0.94
C VAL A 306 11.52 18.82 -0.02
N LEU A 307 10.21 18.83 0.22
CA LEU A 307 9.21 19.56 -0.58
C LEU A 307 8.39 20.48 0.32
N GLU A 308 8.23 21.74 -0.07
CA GLU A 308 7.47 22.72 0.72
C GLU A 308 6.00 22.80 0.33
N ARG A 309 5.74 22.90 -0.96
CA ARG A 309 4.40 23.03 -1.53
C ARG A 309 4.26 22.12 -2.72
N THR A 310 3.27 21.26 -2.69
CA THR A 310 3.03 20.29 -3.75
C THR A 310 1.63 20.45 -4.30
N GLN A 311 1.51 20.35 -5.62
CA GLN A 311 0.24 20.49 -6.34
C GLN A 311 0.08 19.34 -7.32
N ILE A 312 -1.15 18.90 -7.51
CA ILE A 312 -1.51 18.04 -8.63
C ILE A 312 -2.17 18.93 -9.68
N ILE A 313 -1.63 18.92 -10.87
CA ILE A 313 -1.92 19.89 -11.94
C ILE A 313 -2.47 19.15 -13.16
N VAL A 314 -3.50 19.73 -13.75
CA VAL A 314 -4.00 19.38 -15.08
C VAL A 314 -3.99 20.63 -15.95
N ASP A 315 -3.30 20.61 -17.07
CA ASP A 315 -3.18 21.74 -18.00
C ASP A 315 -2.80 23.06 -17.31
N ASN A 316 -1.77 23.01 -16.46
CA ASN A 316 -1.29 24.16 -15.67
C ASN A 316 -2.31 24.71 -14.66
N LYS A 317 -3.38 23.95 -14.38
CA LYS A 317 -4.37 24.31 -13.36
C LYS A 317 -4.29 23.35 -12.19
N PRO A 318 -4.11 23.84 -10.95
CA PRO A 318 -4.08 22.96 -9.79
C PRO A 318 -5.49 22.37 -9.57
N VAL A 319 -5.56 21.04 -9.52
CA VAL A 319 -6.77 20.29 -9.20
C VAL A 319 -6.77 19.80 -7.75
N LYS A 320 -5.60 19.77 -7.14
CA LYS A 320 -5.44 19.40 -5.73
C LYS A 320 -4.25 20.15 -5.14
N ASN A 321 -4.52 20.78 -4.03
CA ASN A 321 -3.63 21.49 -3.10
C ASN A 321 -2.66 22.53 -3.71
N ASN A 322 -2.75 23.72 -3.21
CA ASN A 322 -1.82 24.84 -3.41
C ASN A 322 -1.29 25.41 -2.08
N ASN A 323 -1.50 24.71 -0.97
CA ASN A 323 -1.03 25.08 0.36
C ASN A 323 0.32 24.44 0.66
N LEU A 324 0.97 24.91 1.74
CA LEU A 324 2.15 24.27 2.28
C LEU A 324 1.86 22.80 2.63
N ASN A 325 2.82 21.93 2.38
CA ASN A 325 2.67 20.47 2.59
C ASN A 325 2.31 20.12 4.03
N ILE A 326 2.82 20.84 5.01
CA ILE A 326 2.48 20.63 6.42
C ILE A 326 0.98 20.88 6.69
N ILE A 327 0.38 21.84 6.01
CA ILE A 327 -1.06 22.12 6.12
C ILE A 327 -1.86 21.03 5.42
N ALA A 328 -1.45 20.65 4.19
CA ALA A 328 -2.07 19.57 3.43
C ALA A 328 -2.07 18.23 4.18
N LYS A 329 -0.94 17.91 4.82
CA LYS A 329 -0.77 16.74 5.66
C LYS A 329 -1.74 16.73 6.85
N ASN A 330 -1.93 17.88 7.50
CA ASN A 330 -2.90 18.01 8.58
C ASN A 330 -4.34 17.80 8.10
N TYR A 331 -4.71 18.36 6.93
CA TYR A 331 -6.04 18.12 6.35
C TYR A 331 -6.28 16.65 6.01
N ALA A 332 -5.32 16.00 5.35
CA ALA A 332 -5.41 14.58 5.06
C ALA A 332 -5.52 13.73 6.34
N GLY A 333 -4.74 14.05 7.35
CA GLY A 333 -4.80 13.39 8.66
C GLY A 333 -6.18 13.51 9.31
N ARG A 334 -6.78 14.69 9.29
CA ARG A 334 -8.15 14.92 9.80
C ARG A 334 -9.20 14.15 9.00
N GLN A 335 -9.06 14.12 7.67
CA GLN A 335 -9.98 13.40 6.79
C GLN A 335 -10.03 11.90 7.10
N PHE A 336 -8.89 11.29 7.40
CA PHE A 336 -8.76 9.86 7.67
C PHE A 336 -8.70 9.53 9.17
N ASN A 337 -8.79 10.52 10.05
CA ASN A 337 -8.59 10.33 11.49
C ASN A 337 -7.30 9.60 11.82
N THR A 338 -6.19 10.07 11.26
CA THR A 338 -4.86 9.49 11.42
C THR A 338 -3.79 10.57 11.50
N VAL A 339 -2.62 10.21 11.99
CA VAL A 339 -1.42 11.04 11.92
C VAL A 339 -0.57 10.55 10.75
N ILE A 340 -0.40 11.38 9.73
CA ILE A 340 0.45 11.08 8.58
C ILE A 340 1.91 11.12 9.04
N PRO A 341 2.68 10.04 8.87
CA PRO A 341 4.08 9.98 9.29
C PRO A 341 4.97 11.00 8.58
N GLY A 342 6.13 11.34 9.18
CA GLY A 342 7.17 12.14 8.54
C GLY A 342 7.58 11.59 7.19
N GLY A 343 7.89 12.47 6.24
CA GLY A 343 8.23 12.11 4.87
C GLY A 343 7.10 11.58 4.00
N TYR A 344 5.89 11.41 4.53
CA TYR A 344 4.71 11.03 3.74
C TYR A 344 3.76 12.20 3.56
N LEU A 345 3.20 12.30 2.36
CA LEU A 345 2.17 13.27 2.00
C LEU A 345 1.09 12.57 1.19
N ASN A 346 -0.17 12.74 1.60
CA ASN A 346 -1.31 12.10 0.96
C ASN A 346 -2.25 13.13 0.36
N PHE A 347 -2.59 12.96 -0.92
CA PHE A 347 -3.58 13.74 -1.66
C PHE A 347 -4.81 12.87 -1.96
N PRO A 348 -5.78 12.81 -1.06
CA PRO A 348 -6.99 12.06 -1.31
C PRO A 348 -7.90 12.81 -2.26
N PHE A 349 -8.38 12.13 -3.31
CA PHE A 349 -9.49 12.58 -4.15
C PHE A 349 -10.82 12.01 -3.68
N VAL A 350 -10.76 11.06 -2.77
CA VAL A 350 -11.92 10.45 -2.14
C VAL A 350 -12.44 11.36 -1.03
N GLU A 351 -13.72 11.67 -1.06
CA GLU A 351 -14.37 12.36 0.05
C GLU A 351 -14.78 11.37 1.14
N SER A 352 -14.57 11.72 2.40
CA SER A 352 -14.79 10.85 3.55
C SER A 352 -16.23 10.35 3.71
N GLN A 353 -17.19 11.06 3.15
CA GLN A 353 -18.63 10.77 3.28
C GLN A 353 -19.25 10.13 2.03
N THR A 354 -18.59 10.25 0.89
CA THR A 354 -19.11 9.75 -0.40
C THR A 354 -18.22 8.63 -0.88
N PRO A 355 -18.59 7.36 -0.67
CA PRO A 355 -17.82 6.25 -1.22
C PRO A 355 -17.80 6.37 -2.74
N LEU A 356 -16.61 6.21 -3.34
CA LEU A 356 -16.36 6.21 -4.77
C LEU A 356 -16.23 7.58 -5.47
N THR A 357 -15.93 8.62 -4.74
CA THR A 357 -15.34 9.80 -5.37
C THR A 357 -13.92 9.47 -5.85
N TYR A 358 -13.62 9.87 -7.06
CA TYR A 358 -12.30 9.76 -7.67
C TYR A 358 -12.12 10.88 -8.67
N PHE A 359 -10.86 11.23 -8.90
CA PHE A 359 -10.55 12.15 -9.98
C PHE A 359 -10.66 11.44 -11.33
N ARG A 360 -11.40 12.02 -12.27
CA ARG A 360 -11.61 11.48 -13.62
C ARG A 360 -10.40 11.76 -14.53
N GLY A 361 -9.23 11.25 -14.13
CA GLY A 361 -8.03 11.36 -14.95
C GLY A 361 -8.18 10.72 -16.34
N ASP A 362 -9.08 9.76 -16.47
CA ASP A 362 -9.46 9.12 -17.73
C ASP A 362 -10.17 10.09 -18.72
N GLN A 363 -10.67 11.22 -18.26
CA GLN A 363 -11.27 12.28 -19.07
C GLN A 363 -10.29 13.41 -19.42
N VAL A 364 -9.08 13.40 -18.88
CA VAL A 364 -8.04 14.36 -19.23
C VAL A 364 -7.65 14.17 -20.68
N SER A 365 -7.71 15.24 -21.49
CA SER A 365 -7.39 15.19 -22.91
C SER A 365 -6.02 14.53 -23.20
N GLY A 366 -5.90 13.85 -24.31
CA GLY A 366 -4.64 13.17 -24.70
C GLY A 366 -3.43 14.11 -24.74
N GLY A 367 -3.62 15.36 -25.16
CA GLY A 367 -2.57 16.40 -25.20
C GLY A 367 -2.33 17.14 -23.90
N SER A 368 -3.18 16.95 -22.88
CA SER A 368 -3.08 17.65 -21.59
C SER A 368 -2.04 17.01 -20.69
N ASN A 369 -1.37 17.80 -19.86
CA ASN A 369 -0.53 17.29 -18.79
C ASN A 369 -1.37 16.88 -17.57
N PHE A 370 -0.98 15.79 -16.93
CA PHE A 370 -1.46 15.40 -15.60
C PHE A 370 -0.22 15.05 -14.76
N GLU A 371 0.15 15.92 -13.85
CA GLU A 371 1.47 15.92 -13.24
C GLU A 371 1.46 16.37 -11.78
N ILE A 372 2.56 16.12 -11.10
CA ILE A 372 2.85 16.61 -9.75
C ILE A 372 3.94 17.66 -9.87
N ASP A 373 3.63 18.86 -9.46
CA ASP A 373 4.58 19.96 -9.33
C ASP A 373 4.83 20.27 -7.85
N SER A 374 6.04 20.67 -7.53
CA SER A 374 6.40 21.02 -6.16
C SER A 374 7.46 22.11 -6.09
N ASP A 375 7.42 22.86 -5.00
CA ASP A 375 8.54 23.68 -4.58
C ASP A 375 9.55 22.78 -3.88
N VAL A 376 10.74 22.66 -4.44
CA VAL A 376 11.81 21.78 -3.97
C VAL A 376 12.80 22.58 -3.12
N LEU A 377 13.00 22.15 -1.88
CA LEU A 377 13.89 22.83 -0.93
C LEU A 377 15.26 22.16 -0.79
N THR A 378 15.37 20.86 -1.13
CA THR A 378 16.61 20.10 -0.90
C THR A 378 17.04 19.39 -2.18
N GLU A 379 18.18 19.77 -2.76
CA GLU A 379 18.73 19.20 -4.01
C GLU A 379 19.07 17.70 -3.90
N THR A 380 19.46 17.23 -2.73
CA THR A 380 19.81 15.82 -2.49
C THR A 380 18.61 14.99 -2.06
N GLY A 381 17.42 15.58 -2.12
CA GLY A 381 16.18 14.88 -1.78
C GLY A 381 15.85 13.79 -2.78
N PHE A 382 15.34 12.70 -2.27
CA PHE A 382 14.80 11.59 -3.03
C PHE A 382 13.29 11.48 -2.78
N GLY A 383 12.57 10.94 -3.76
CA GLY A 383 11.17 10.67 -3.54
C GLY A 383 10.61 9.58 -4.43
N THR A 384 9.56 8.98 -3.91
CA THR A 384 8.69 8.07 -4.65
C THR A 384 7.25 8.54 -4.54
N PHE A 385 6.42 8.09 -5.45
CA PHE A 385 4.98 8.30 -5.36
C PHE A 385 4.21 7.05 -5.73
N VAL A 386 3.03 6.92 -5.17
CA VAL A 386 2.04 5.91 -5.53
C VAL A 386 0.79 6.63 -5.99
N GLN A 387 0.40 6.40 -7.23
CA GLN A 387 -0.92 6.78 -7.73
C GLN A 387 -1.85 5.58 -7.57
N GLU A 388 -2.86 5.70 -6.70
CA GLU A 388 -3.89 4.68 -6.56
C GLU A 388 -4.96 4.88 -7.64
N GLN A 389 -5.05 3.93 -8.55
CA GLN A 389 -5.92 3.98 -9.73
C GLN A 389 -7.03 2.96 -9.65
N VAL A 390 -8.15 3.24 -10.30
CA VAL A 390 -9.28 2.33 -10.39
C VAL A 390 -9.56 1.98 -11.86
N LEU A 391 -9.48 0.70 -12.17
CA LEU A 391 -9.94 0.16 -13.45
C LEU A 391 -11.39 -0.28 -13.35
N GLY A 392 -12.12 -0.06 -14.42
CA GLY A 392 -13.53 -0.44 -14.51
C GLY A 392 -14.47 0.59 -13.87
N ASN A 393 -15.73 0.19 -13.79
CA ASN A 393 -16.78 0.98 -13.15
C ASN A 393 -17.46 0.13 -12.07
N PRO A 394 -16.97 0.20 -10.83
CA PRO A 394 -17.39 -0.70 -9.76
C PRO A 394 -18.87 -0.57 -9.39
N MET A 395 -19.53 0.50 -9.81
CA MET A 395 -20.96 0.71 -9.49
C MET A 395 -21.90 0.64 -10.69
N GLY A 396 -21.39 0.35 -11.90
CA GLY A 396 -22.22 0.42 -13.10
C GLY A 396 -22.77 1.84 -13.39
N LEU A 397 -22.20 2.85 -12.76
CA LEU A 397 -22.48 4.25 -13.05
C LEU A 397 -21.63 4.62 -14.25
N GLY A 398 -22.18 4.41 -15.43
CA GLY A 398 -21.63 4.82 -16.72
C GLY A 398 -21.75 6.31 -16.92
#